data_84745aac309b55ced0ca1686185d5aab
#
_entry.id   84745aac309b55ced0ca1686185d5aab
#
_cell.length_a   1.000
_cell.length_b   1.000
_cell.length_c   1.000
_cell.angle_alpha   90.00
_cell.angle_beta   90.00
_cell.angle_gamma   90.00
#
_symmetry.space_group_name_H-M   'P 1'
#
loop_
_entity.id
_entity.type
_entity.pdbx_description
1 polymer ?
#
loop_
_entity_poly.entity_id
_entity_poly.type
_entity_poly.pdbx_seq_one_letter_code
_entity_poly.pdbx_strand_id
1 'polypeptide(L)'
;IGDHGLERGLRFKKLTDTVRKERVAVIGSGPSGLSSAYQLARRGYPVTIFEAFDKPGGMLRYGIPSYRLPDEVLDGEIKNILDLGVELRCNMRVGADISFEELRKKYNAVYVAIGAHRGAKLNVPGEDSAGVYTAADYLNRINSGAKVDLGNKVVVVGGGDSAIDAARVSLRMAHKGSGDADQFDTESAQTVLDSARVSKRLSHAQVAILYRRTRAEMPAIGHEILEAEKE
;
A
#
# COMPACT_ATOMS: atom_id res chain seq x y z
N ILE A 1 -17.37 -2.92 -5.50
CA ILE A 1 -17.50 -3.14 -6.96
C ILE A 1 -16.38 -4.06 -7.44
N GLY A 2 -15.11 -3.82 -7.06
CA GLY A 2 -13.97 -4.65 -7.43
C GLY A 2 -14.16 -6.11 -7.02
N ASP A 3 -14.39 -6.36 -5.73
CA ASP A 3 -14.61 -7.70 -5.16
C ASP A 3 -15.69 -8.46 -5.91
N HIS A 4 -16.85 -7.83 -6.13
CA HIS A 4 -17.96 -8.42 -6.89
C HIS A 4 -17.57 -8.76 -8.35
N GLY A 5 -16.71 -7.95 -8.96
CA GLY A 5 -16.19 -8.23 -10.30
C GLY A 5 -15.26 -9.44 -10.30
N LEU A 6 -14.38 -9.55 -9.32
CA LEU A 6 -13.45 -10.67 -9.16
C LEU A 6 -14.20 -11.97 -8.88
N GLU A 7 -15.15 -11.98 -7.94
CA GLU A 7 -15.99 -13.14 -7.59
C GLU A 7 -16.75 -13.69 -8.80
N ARG A 8 -17.23 -12.81 -9.69
CA ARG A 8 -17.93 -13.19 -10.92
C ARG A 8 -17.00 -13.47 -12.09
N GLY A 9 -15.70 -13.39 -11.91
CA GLY A 9 -14.72 -13.62 -12.98
C GLY A 9 -14.80 -12.58 -14.11
N LEU A 10 -15.30 -11.36 -13.83
CA LEU A 10 -15.37 -10.30 -14.82
C LEU A 10 -13.97 -9.87 -15.23
N ARG A 11 -13.77 -9.65 -16.53
CA ARG A 11 -12.49 -9.27 -17.12
C ARG A 11 -12.62 -7.94 -17.86
N PHE A 12 -11.54 -7.17 -17.87
CA PHE A 12 -11.48 -5.97 -18.70
C PHE A 12 -11.42 -6.34 -20.18
N LYS A 13 -12.11 -5.53 -21.00
CA LYS A 13 -12.16 -5.73 -22.43
C LYS A 13 -11.33 -4.68 -23.17
N LYS A 14 -10.64 -5.11 -24.24
CA LYS A 14 -10.03 -4.18 -25.19
C LYS A 14 -11.11 -3.39 -25.92
N LEU A 15 -10.79 -2.17 -26.29
CA LEU A 15 -11.67 -1.30 -27.11
C LEU A 15 -11.40 -1.48 -28.60
N THR A 16 -10.29 -2.13 -28.95
CA THR A 16 -9.88 -2.42 -30.32
C THR A 16 -8.98 -3.64 -30.34
N ASP A 17 -9.03 -4.42 -31.40
CA ASP A 17 -8.11 -5.52 -31.67
C ASP A 17 -6.85 -5.05 -32.43
N THR A 18 -6.85 -3.80 -32.89
CA THR A 18 -5.70 -3.21 -33.58
C THR A 18 -4.58 -2.94 -32.62
N VAL A 19 -3.42 -3.58 -32.81
CA VAL A 19 -2.20 -3.30 -32.06
C VAL A 19 -1.50 -2.11 -32.72
N ARG A 20 -1.26 -1.07 -31.90
CA ARG A 20 -0.52 0.12 -32.34
C ARG A 20 0.97 -0.16 -32.38
N LYS A 21 1.68 0.63 -33.19
CA LYS A 21 3.15 0.51 -33.33
C LYS A 21 3.89 1.23 -32.20
N GLU A 22 3.25 2.25 -31.62
CA GLU A 22 3.83 3.10 -30.57
C GLU A 22 3.82 2.33 -29.24
N ARG A 23 5.01 2.17 -28.67
CA ARG A 23 5.23 1.51 -27.38
C ARG A 23 5.32 2.54 -26.27
N VAL A 24 4.72 2.24 -25.12
CA VAL A 24 4.73 3.11 -23.95
C VAL A 24 5.40 2.43 -22.77
N ALA A 25 6.36 3.12 -22.14
CA ALA A 25 6.92 2.74 -20.85
C ALA A 25 6.16 3.47 -19.73
N VAL A 26 5.85 2.75 -18.65
CA VAL A 26 5.27 3.30 -17.43
C VAL A 26 6.25 3.04 -16.29
N ILE A 27 6.66 4.08 -15.58
CA ILE A 27 7.59 3.97 -14.44
C ILE A 27 6.80 4.02 -13.15
N GLY A 28 6.68 2.87 -12.48
CA GLY A 28 5.90 2.65 -11.27
C GLY A 28 4.56 1.99 -11.52
N SER A 29 4.23 1.00 -10.69
CA SER A 29 3.00 0.21 -10.73
C SER A 29 2.01 0.57 -9.61
N GLY A 30 2.08 1.79 -9.08
CA GLY A 30 1.05 2.32 -8.20
C GLY A 30 -0.26 2.64 -8.92
N PRO A 31 -1.29 3.19 -8.25
CA PRO A 31 -2.59 3.49 -8.84
C PRO A 31 -2.53 4.25 -10.16
N SER A 32 -1.66 5.26 -10.22
CA SER A 32 -1.48 6.09 -11.42
C SER A 32 -0.91 5.29 -12.60
N GLY A 33 0.15 4.49 -12.35
CA GLY A 33 0.78 3.66 -13.38
C GLY A 33 -0.15 2.57 -13.89
N LEU A 34 -0.82 1.86 -13.00
CA LEU A 34 -1.79 0.81 -13.33
C LEU A 34 -2.98 1.38 -14.12
N SER A 35 -3.53 2.54 -13.71
CA SER A 35 -4.61 3.20 -14.42
C SER A 35 -4.20 3.63 -15.83
N SER A 36 -3.00 4.21 -15.96
CA SER A 36 -2.44 4.58 -17.26
C SER A 36 -2.25 3.36 -18.17
N ALA A 37 -1.64 2.29 -17.65
CA ALA A 37 -1.42 1.04 -18.37
C ALA A 37 -2.74 0.42 -18.86
N TYR A 38 -3.75 0.37 -17.98
CA TYR A 38 -5.10 -0.08 -18.30
C TYR A 38 -5.69 0.70 -19.49
N GLN A 39 -5.66 2.03 -19.41
CA GLN A 39 -6.25 2.89 -20.43
C GLN A 39 -5.54 2.80 -21.78
N LEU A 40 -4.21 2.65 -21.77
CA LEU A 40 -3.41 2.52 -22.97
C LEU A 40 -3.56 1.13 -23.61
N ALA A 41 -3.47 0.06 -22.82
CA ALA A 41 -3.59 -1.31 -23.32
C ALA A 41 -4.96 -1.56 -23.94
N ARG A 42 -6.05 -1.05 -23.36
CA ARG A 42 -7.39 -1.14 -23.94
C ARG A 42 -7.48 -0.49 -25.33
N ARG A 43 -6.66 0.53 -25.60
CA ARG A 43 -6.61 1.26 -26.87
C ARG A 43 -5.60 0.68 -27.87
N GLY A 44 -5.03 -0.49 -27.55
CA GLY A 44 -4.13 -1.22 -28.41
C GLY A 44 -2.66 -0.78 -28.35
N TYR A 45 -2.28 0.08 -27.42
CA TYR A 45 -0.86 0.42 -27.22
C TYR A 45 -0.14 -0.70 -26.46
N PRO A 46 1.02 -1.18 -26.96
CA PRO A 46 1.91 -2.04 -26.18
C PRO A 46 2.50 -1.25 -25.01
N VAL A 47 2.26 -1.73 -23.78
CA VAL A 47 2.68 -1.08 -22.54
C VAL A 47 3.60 -2.00 -21.76
N THR A 48 4.72 -1.45 -21.27
CA THR A 48 5.61 -2.10 -20.30
C THR A 48 5.67 -1.25 -19.03
N ILE A 49 5.34 -1.84 -17.89
CA ILE A 49 5.49 -1.22 -16.57
C ILE A 49 6.84 -1.64 -15.98
N PHE A 50 7.60 -0.67 -15.48
CA PHE A 50 8.84 -0.86 -14.72
C PHE A 50 8.57 -0.56 -13.25
N GLU A 51 8.70 -1.56 -12.39
CA GLU A 51 8.45 -1.46 -10.96
C GLU A 51 9.74 -1.72 -10.18
N ALA A 52 10.06 -0.83 -9.25
CA ALA A 52 11.27 -0.92 -8.46
C ALA A 52 11.22 -2.00 -7.36
N PHE A 53 10.02 -2.33 -6.89
CA PHE A 53 9.79 -3.36 -5.89
C PHE A 53 9.57 -4.73 -6.53
N ASP A 54 9.56 -5.77 -5.69
CA ASP A 54 9.33 -7.16 -6.09
C ASP A 54 7.87 -7.43 -6.51
N LYS A 55 6.92 -6.64 -5.98
CA LYS A 55 5.50 -6.76 -6.28
C LYS A 55 4.90 -5.44 -6.76
N PRO A 56 3.92 -5.48 -7.68
CA PRO A 56 3.19 -4.29 -8.11
C PRO A 56 2.17 -3.83 -7.08
N GLY A 57 1.72 -2.57 -7.20
CA GLY A 57 0.64 -2.00 -6.40
C GLY A 57 1.01 -0.67 -5.76
N GLY A 58 2.30 -0.35 -5.62
CA GLY A 58 2.76 0.91 -5.02
C GLY A 58 2.16 1.11 -3.62
N MET A 59 1.63 2.30 -3.32
CA MET A 59 1.05 2.59 -2.00
C MET A 59 -0.17 1.75 -1.65
N LEU A 60 -0.88 1.16 -2.61
CA LEU A 60 -1.96 0.21 -2.32
C LEU A 60 -1.43 -1.03 -1.58
N ARG A 61 -0.23 -1.50 -1.95
CA ARG A 61 0.42 -2.66 -1.32
C ARG A 61 1.29 -2.28 -0.14
N TYR A 62 2.13 -1.25 -0.31
CA TYR A 62 3.17 -0.92 0.65
C TYR A 62 2.77 0.12 1.69
N GLY A 63 1.64 0.82 1.48
CA GLY A 63 1.14 1.84 2.40
C GLY A 63 -0.15 1.47 3.11
N ILE A 64 -1.04 0.69 2.48
CA ILE A 64 -2.30 0.27 3.08
C ILE A 64 -2.10 -1.09 3.75
N PRO A 65 -2.48 -1.26 5.03
CA PRO A 65 -2.40 -2.56 5.69
C PRO A 65 -3.30 -3.62 5.05
N SER A 66 -2.85 -4.88 5.03
CA SER A 66 -3.56 -6.00 4.39
C SER A 66 -4.96 -6.26 4.96
N TYR A 67 -5.22 -5.91 6.21
CA TYR A 67 -6.57 -6.01 6.80
C TYR A 67 -7.57 -4.98 6.24
N ARG A 68 -7.10 -3.89 5.60
CA ARG A 68 -7.95 -2.93 4.87
C ARG A 68 -8.04 -3.24 3.39
N LEU A 69 -6.96 -3.68 2.80
CA LEU A 69 -6.88 -4.09 1.39
C LEU A 69 -6.14 -5.42 1.29
N PRO A 70 -6.85 -6.55 1.27
CA PRO A 70 -6.26 -7.87 1.11
C PRO A 70 -5.42 -7.99 -0.16
N ASP A 71 -4.27 -8.65 -0.05
CA ASP A 71 -3.34 -8.83 -1.17
C ASP A 71 -3.99 -9.56 -2.34
N GLU A 72 -4.86 -10.53 -2.08
CA GLU A 72 -5.55 -11.33 -3.09
C GLU A 72 -6.48 -10.48 -3.96
N VAL A 73 -7.16 -9.49 -3.34
CA VAL A 73 -8.04 -8.55 -4.06
C VAL A 73 -7.20 -7.65 -4.95
N LEU A 74 -6.12 -7.10 -4.41
CA LEU A 74 -5.20 -6.25 -5.17
C LEU A 74 -4.55 -7.02 -6.32
N ASP A 75 -4.08 -8.24 -6.09
CA ASP A 75 -3.46 -9.08 -7.10
C ASP A 75 -4.45 -9.46 -8.20
N GLY A 76 -5.70 -9.74 -7.85
CA GLY A 76 -6.77 -10.03 -8.80
C GLY A 76 -7.06 -8.83 -9.73
N GLU A 77 -7.15 -7.62 -9.19
CA GLU A 77 -7.35 -6.40 -9.96
C GLU A 77 -6.15 -6.09 -10.86
N ILE A 78 -4.93 -6.22 -10.34
CA ILE A 78 -3.71 -6.04 -11.14
C ILE A 78 -3.65 -7.07 -12.26
N LYS A 79 -3.94 -8.33 -11.97
CA LYS A 79 -3.98 -9.39 -12.99
C LYS A 79 -4.95 -9.06 -14.12
N ASN A 80 -6.13 -8.52 -13.82
CA ASN A 80 -7.09 -8.11 -14.84
C ASN A 80 -6.52 -7.03 -15.79
N ILE A 81 -5.66 -6.15 -15.27
CA ILE A 81 -4.96 -5.14 -16.10
C ILE A 81 -3.87 -5.80 -16.94
N LEU A 82 -3.09 -6.71 -16.37
CA LEU A 82 -2.01 -7.41 -17.07
C LEU A 82 -2.57 -8.32 -18.20
N ASP A 83 -3.72 -8.95 -17.98
CA ASP A 83 -4.42 -9.80 -18.95
C ASP A 83 -4.83 -9.04 -20.24
N LEU A 84 -4.82 -7.70 -20.23
CA LEU A 84 -4.96 -6.89 -21.45
C LEU A 84 -3.71 -6.92 -22.35
N GLY A 85 -2.63 -7.58 -21.92
CA GLY A 85 -1.36 -7.65 -22.63
C GLY A 85 -0.33 -6.62 -22.17
N VAL A 86 -0.47 -6.11 -20.93
CA VAL A 86 0.53 -5.25 -20.29
C VAL A 86 1.70 -6.09 -19.78
N GLU A 87 2.91 -5.73 -20.19
CA GLU A 87 4.14 -6.32 -19.65
C GLU A 87 4.50 -5.66 -18.32
N LEU A 88 4.80 -6.46 -17.29
CA LEU A 88 5.26 -5.99 -15.99
C LEU A 88 6.68 -6.49 -15.72
N ARG A 89 7.57 -5.58 -15.32
CA ARG A 89 8.95 -5.86 -14.91
C ARG A 89 9.17 -5.33 -13.50
N CYS A 90 9.05 -6.22 -12.53
CA CYS A 90 9.41 -5.95 -11.13
C CYS A 90 10.93 -6.02 -10.92
N ASN A 91 11.41 -5.53 -9.76
CA ASN A 91 12.83 -5.43 -9.42
C ASN A 91 13.62 -4.65 -10.47
N MET A 92 13.00 -3.65 -11.09
CA MET A 92 13.58 -2.86 -12.16
C MET A 92 13.47 -1.36 -11.82
N ARG A 93 14.45 -0.85 -11.13
CA ARG A 93 14.53 0.56 -10.71
C ARG A 93 15.12 1.43 -11.83
N VAL A 94 14.30 2.31 -12.35
CA VAL A 94 14.77 3.31 -13.34
C VAL A 94 15.73 4.30 -12.66
N GLY A 95 16.88 4.49 -13.29
CA GLY A 95 18.00 5.25 -12.74
C GLY A 95 19.10 4.40 -12.08
N ALA A 96 18.82 3.10 -11.85
CA ALA A 96 19.82 2.15 -11.35
C ALA A 96 19.97 0.94 -12.29
N ASP A 97 18.88 0.17 -12.52
CA ASP A 97 18.92 -1.05 -13.34
C ASP A 97 18.70 -0.77 -14.83
N ILE A 98 17.98 0.29 -15.14
CA ILE A 98 17.78 0.81 -16.50
C ILE A 98 17.78 2.34 -16.44
N SER A 99 18.47 3.00 -17.35
CA SER A 99 18.49 4.46 -17.41
C SER A 99 17.22 5.04 -18.04
N PHE A 100 16.86 6.25 -17.66
CA PHE A 100 15.76 6.99 -18.26
C PHE A 100 16.00 7.23 -19.77
N GLU A 101 17.25 7.47 -20.16
CA GLU A 101 17.64 7.66 -21.55
C GLU A 101 17.46 6.40 -22.39
N GLU A 102 17.70 5.21 -21.84
CA GLU A 102 17.40 3.95 -22.53
C GLU A 102 15.91 3.77 -22.76
N LEU A 103 15.06 4.15 -21.80
CA LEU A 103 13.61 4.12 -21.97
C LEU A 103 13.17 5.07 -23.08
N ARG A 104 13.70 6.29 -23.09
CA ARG A 104 13.41 7.27 -24.16
C ARG A 104 13.81 6.81 -25.55
N LYS A 105 14.86 6.01 -25.67
CA LYS A 105 15.30 5.43 -26.95
C LYS A 105 14.44 4.24 -27.40
N LYS A 106 13.94 3.45 -26.42
CA LYS A 106 13.22 2.19 -26.72
C LYS A 106 11.69 2.37 -26.84
N TYR A 107 11.14 3.44 -26.26
CA TYR A 107 9.70 3.68 -26.21
C TYR A 107 9.35 5.03 -26.82
N ASN A 108 8.17 5.10 -27.43
CA ASN A 108 7.68 6.33 -28.07
C ASN A 108 7.19 7.36 -27.04
N ALA A 109 6.75 6.88 -25.85
CA ALA A 109 6.39 7.71 -24.72
C ALA A 109 6.80 7.05 -23.41
N VAL A 110 7.12 7.87 -22.39
CA VAL A 110 7.42 7.43 -21.03
C VAL A 110 6.49 8.16 -20.07
N TYR A 111 5.70 7.41 -19.32
CA TYR A 111 4.83 7.93 -18.27
C TYR A 111 5.46 7.72 -16.92
N VAL A 112 5.70 8.82 -16.19
CA VAL A 112 6.35 8.79 -14.87
C VAL A 112 5.27 8.75 -13.78
N ALA A 113 5.20 7.64 -13.04
CA ALA A 113 4.20 7.36 -12.00
C ALA A 113 4.85 6.85 -10.70
N ILE A 114 5.97 7.47 -10.30
CA ILE A 114 6.81 7.03 -9.19
C ILE A 114 6.20 7.24 -7.80
N GLY A 115 5.11 7.98 -7.70
CA GLY A 115 4.38 8.23 -6.45
C GLY A 115 5.16 9.05 -5.42
N ALA A 116 4.70 9.01 -4.16
CA ALA A 116 5.29 9.72 -3.02
C ALA A 116 5.55 8.73 -1.87
N HIS A 117 6.66 7.99 -1.96
CA HIS A 117 7.03 6.97 -0.96
C HIS A 117 7.77 7.54 0.27
N ARG A 118 8.17 8.82 0.23
CA ARG A 118 8.82 9.47 1.37
C ARG A 118 7.82 10.22 2.20
N GLY A 119 7.76 9.91 3.49
CA GLY A 119 6.95 10.66 4.44
C GLY A 119 7.50 12.09 4.64
N ALA A 120 6.59 13.02 4.92
CA ALA A 120 6.99 14.40 5.28
C ALA A 120 7.62 14.42 6.67
N LYS A 121 8.72 15.16 6.83
CA LYS A 121 9.35 15.41 8.12
C LYS A 121 8.66 16.54 8.87
N LEU A 122 8.66 16.46 10.20
CA LEU A 122 8.17 17.51 11.08
C LEU A 122 9.20 18.62 11.29
N ASN A 123 10.49 18.32 11.02
CA ASN A 123 11.64 19.20 11.25
C ASN A 123 11.79 19.60 12.73
N VAL A 124 11.64 18.64 13.62
CA VAL A 124 11.81 18.81 15.08
C VAL A 124 13.06 18.07 15.58
N PRO A 125 13.68 18.54 16.66
CA PRO A 125 14.81 17.84 17.26
C PRO A 125 14.45 16.42 17.65
N GLY A 126 15.32 15.46 17.33
CA GLY A 126 15.11 14.03 17.63
C GLY A 126 14.37 13.24 16.54
N GLU A 127 13.88 13.87 15.48
CA GLU A 127 13.15 13.19 14.40
C GLU A 127 13.99 12.12 13.68
N ASP A 128 15.31 12.27 13.65
CA ASP A 128 16.23 11.30 13.02
C ASP A 128 16.79 10.28 14.02
N SER A 129 16.23 10.20 15.25
CA SER A 129 16.67 9.24 16.27
C SER A 129 16.27 7.81 15.90
N ALA A 130 17.02 6.83 16.43
CA ALA A 130 16.67 5.42 16.27
C ALA A 130 15.27 5.15 16.84
N GLY A 131 14.47 4.35 16.10
CA GLY A 131 13.09 4.06 16.49
C GLY A 131 12.06 5.11 16.05
N VAL A 132 12.47 6.20 15.40
CA VAL A 132 11.57 7.19 14.81
C VAL A 132 11.39 6.90 13.32
N TYR A 133 10.15 6.79 12.88
CA TYR A 133 9.77 6.49 11.50
C TYR A 133 8.72 7.48 11.00
N THR A 134 8.73 7.80 9.72
CA THR A 134 7.52 8.33 9.10
C THR A 134 6.50 7.23 8.94
N ALA A 135 5.20 7.54 8.98
CA ALA A 135 4.15 6.52 8.80
C ALA A 135 4.31 5.76 7.47
N ALA A 136 4.69 6.45 6.40
CA ALA A 136 4.92 5.84 5.09
C ALA A 136 6.08 4.82 5.12
N ASP A 137 7.21 5.16 5.76
CA ASP A 137 8.34 4.24 5.89
C ASP A 137 8.02 3.06 6.80
N TYR A 138 7.36 3.33 7.92
CA TYR A 138 6.93 2.29 8.86
C TYR A 138 6.00 1.27 8.21
N LEU A 139 4.92 1.73 7.59
CA LEU A 139 3.95 0.85 6.92
C LEU A 139 4.58 0.10 5.75
N ASN A 140 5.45 0.75 4.98
CA ASN A 140 6.17 0.09 3.91
C ASN A 140 7.04 -1.06 4.44
N ARG A 141 7.79 -0.85 5.52
CA ARG A 141 8.62 -1.90 6.14
C ARG A 141 7.78 -3.09 6.59
N ILE A 142 6.68 -2.83 7.30
CA ILE A 142 5.78 -3.89 7.79
C ILE A 142 5.17 -4.66 6.62
N ASN A 143 4.59 -3.96 5.65
CA ASN A 143 3.94 -4.60 4.49
C ASN A 143 4.95 -5.33 3.57
N SER A 144 6.23 -4.95 3.63
CA SER A 144 7.32 -5.69 2.97
C SER A 144 7.83 -6.88 3.80
N GLY A 145 7.25 -7.17 4.96
CA GLY A 145 7.66 -8.27 5.84
C GLY A 145 8.94 -8.00 6.66
N ALA A 146 9.41 -6.76 6.71
CA ALA A 146 10.55 -6.42 7.53
C ALA A 146 10.21 -6.46 9.03
N LYS A 147 11.13 -6.97 9.84
CA LYS A 147 11.00 -6.92 11.30
C LYS A 147 11.26 -5.50 11.78
N VAL A 148 10.32 -4.94 12.53
CA VAL A 148 10.45 -3.65 13.20
C VAL A 148 10.29 -3.88 14.70
N ASP A 149 11.30 -3.51 15.47
CA ASP A 149 11.22 -3.53 16.93
C ASP A 149 10.58 -2.23 17.41
N LEU A 150 9.41 -2.34 18.02
CA LEU A 150 8.62 -1.20 18.49
C LEU A 150 8.81 -0.93 20.00
N GLY A 151 9.48 -1.82 20.72
CA GLY A 151 9.53 -1.75 22.18
C GLY A 151 8.15 -1.83 22.83
N ASN A 152 8.04 -1.36 24.10
CA ASN A 152 6.82 -1.47 24.90
C ASN A 152 5.90 -0.25 24.79
N LYS A 153 6.34 0.84 24.21
CA LYS A 153 5.57 2.09 24.09
C LYS A 153 5.74 2.67 22.70
N VAL A 154 4.65 2.91 22.02
CA VAL A 154 4.61 3.52 20.69
C VAL A 154 3.80 4.82 20.75
N VAL A 155 4.36 5.87 20.22
CA VAL A 155 3.66 7.16 20.08
C VAL A 155 3.53 7.49 18.61
N VAL A 156 2.31 7.67 18.15
CA VAL A 156 2.00 8.06 16.77
C VAL A 156 1.59 9.53 16.75
N VAL A 157 2.32 10.35 16.01
CA VAL A 157 2.04 11.79 15.87
C VAL A 157 1.29 12.04 14.57
N GLY A 158 0.02 12.42 14.66
CA GLY A 158 -0.83 12.70 13.52
C GLY A 158 -2.27 12.21 13.72
N GLY A 159 -3.18 12.65 12.86
CA GLY A 159 -4.61 12.30 12.90
C GLY A 159 -5.19 11.96 11.53
N GLY A 160 -4.35 11.69 10.52
CA GLY A 160 -4.76 11.21 9.20
C GLY A 160 -4.80 9.67 9.12
N ASP A 161 -5.35 9.13 8.03
CA ASP A 161 -5.49 7.68 7.83
C ASP A 161 -4.16 6.93 8.01
N SER A 162 -3.03 7.47 7.51
CA SER A 162 -1.73 6.84 7.70
C SER A 162 -1.29 6.76 9.16
N ALA A 163 -1.68 7.74 10.00
CA ALA A 163 -1.38 7.70 11.44
C ALA A 163 -2.25 6.66 12.14
N ILE A 164 -3.53 6.59 11.80
CA ILE A 164 -4.45 5.58 12.33
C ILE A 164 -3.98 4.18 11.91
N ASP A 165 -3.63 3.99 10.65
CA ASP A 165 -3.08 2.71 10.16
C ASP A 165 -1.79 2.32 10.91
N ALA A 166 -0.87 3.27 11.11
CA ALA A 166 0.36 3.02 11.85
C ALA A 166 0.09 2.62 13.31
N ALA A 167 -0.87 3.26 13.98
CA ALA A 167 -1.26 2.93 15.35
C ALA A 167 -1.84 1.51 15.43
N ARG A 168 -2.80 1.19 14.56
CA ARG A 168 -3.46 -0.13 14.52
C ARG A 168 -2.49 -1.26 14.14
N VAL A 169 -1.58 -1.02 13.19
CA VAL A 169 -0.52 -1.99 12.86
C VAL A 169 0.42 -2.20 14.04
N SER A 170 0.79 -1.12 14.76
CA SER A 170 1.67 -1.21 15.93
C SER A 170 1.06 -2.09 17.03
N LEU A 171 -0.24 -1.95 17.30
CA LEU A 171 -0.97 -2.81 18.23
C LEU A 171 -0.91 -4.28 17.81
N ARG A 172 -1.20 -4.58 16.55
CA ARG A 172 -1.16 -5.95 16.01
C ARG A 172 0.22 -6.59 16.02
N MET A 173 1.27 -5.79 15.79
CA MET A 173 2.65 -6.27 15.84
C MET A 173 3.08 -6.61 17.28
N ALA A 174 2.66 -5.83 18.26
CA ALA A 174 2.93 -6.09 19.67
C ALA A 174 2.35 -7.43 20.12
N HIS A 175 1.20 -7.86 19.57
CA HIS A 175 0.58 -9.16 19.88
C HIS A 175 1.32 -10.34 19.26
N LYS A 176 1.82 -10.22 18.03
CA LYS A 176 2.60 -11.30 17.41
C LYS A 176 3.88 -11.64 18.18
N GLY A 177 4.41 -10.70 18.97
CA GLY A 177 5.56 -10.91 19.84
C GLY A 177 5.27 -11.73 21.10
N SER A 178 3.99 -11.86 21.53
CA SER A 178 3.59 -12.57 22.76
C SER A 178 3.24 -14.05 22.56
N GLY A 179 3.43 -14.62 21.38
CA GLY A 179 3.32 -16.07 21.15
C GLY A 179 1.93 -16.60 20.77
N ASP A 180 0.90 -15.76 20.75
CA ASP A 180 -0.47 -16.15 20.37
C ASP A 180 -0.75 -15.97 18.87
N ALA A 181 0.15 -16.46 18.00
CA ALA A 181 0.15 -16.19 16.58
C ALA A 181 -0.88 -17.01 15.75
N ASP A 182 -1.71 -17.87 16.35
CA ASP A 182 -2.43 -18.90 15.60
C ASP A 182 -3.94 -18.67 15.39
N GLN A 183 -4.49 -17.46 15.63
CA GLN A 183 -5.92 -17.21 15.39
C GLN A 183 -6.22 -15.89 14.69
N PHE A 184 -5.54 -15.58 13.59
CA PHE A 184 -6.02 -14.56 12.66
C PHE A 184 -6.50 -15.21 11.37
N ASP A 185 -7.69 -15.81 11.45
CA ASP A 185 -8.44 -16.23 10.28
C ASP A 185 -9.13 -15.02 9.65
N THR A 186 -9.13 -14.98 8.33
CA THR A 186 -9.58 -13.89 7.46
C THR A 186 -11.11 -13.74 7.38
N GLU A 187 -11.86 -14.17 8.37
CA GLU A 187 -13.31 -14.07 8.36
C GLU A 187 -13.81 -12.72 8.89
N SER A 188 -14.37 -11.96 7.97
CA SER A 188 -15.25 -10.78 8.10
C SER A 188 -14.74 -9.60 8.97
N ALA A 189 -15.08 -8.38 8.55
CA ALA A 189 -14.82 -7.13 9.29
C ALA A 189 -15.30 -7.16 10.75
N GLN A 190 -16.34 -7.96 11.06
CA GLN A 190 -16.86 -8.15 12.41
C GLN A 190 -15.88 -8.90 13.31
N THR A 191 -15.20 -9.92 12.78
CA THR A 191 -14.22 -10.75 13.51
C THR A 191 -12.93 -9.96 13.80
N VAL A 192 -12.54 -9.04 12.92
CA VAL A 192 -11.39 -8.13 13.13
C VAL A 192 -11.65 -7.20 14.32
N LEU A 193 -12.86 -6.68 14.48
CA LEU A 193 -13.28 -5.86 15.63
C LEU A 193 -13.20 -6.61 16.96
N ASP A 194 -13.65 -7.86 16.98
CA ASP A 194 -13.61 -8.68 18.19
C ASP A 194 -12.19 -9.09 18.53
N SER A 195 -11.35 -9.38 17.57
CA SER A 195 -9.92 -9.68 17.76
C SER A 195 -9.16 -8.49 18.36
N ALA A 196 -9.43 -7.27 17.89
CA ALA A 196 -8.81 -6.06 18.44
C ALA A 196 -9.19 -5.83 19.91
N ARG A 197 -10.46 -6.07 20.26
CA ARG A 197 -10.91 -5.98 21.68
C ARG A 197 -10.26 -7.00 22.59
N VAL A 198 -10.05 -8.22 22.11
CA VAL A 198 -9.32 -9.27 22.85
C VAL A 198 -7.85 -8.86 23.00
N SER A 199 -7.27 -8.30 21.95
CA SER A 199 -5.90 -7.83 21.92
C SER A 199 -5.58 -6.80 22.99
N LYS A 200 -6.42 -5.78 23.20
CA LYS A 200 -6.24 -4.76 24.24
C LYS A 200 -6.17 -5.36 25.66
N ARG A 201 -6.75 -6.54 25.87
CA ARG A 201 -6.74 -7.24 27.16
C ARG A 201 -5.50 -8.10 27.40
N LEU A 202 -4.77 -8.44 26.34
CA LEU A 202 -3.67 -9.41 26.38
C LEU A 202 -2.28 -8.78 26.20
N SER A 203 -2.17 -7.51 25.72
CA SER A 203 -0.87 -6.89 25.47
C SER A 203 -0.42 -5.92 26.55
N HIS A 204 0.88 -5.93 26.82
CA HIS A 204 1.54 -4.92 27.65
C HIS A 204 2.00 -3.69 26.84
N ALA A 205 1.85 -3.71 25.51
CA ALA A 205 2.26 -2.60 24.67
C ALA A 205 1.24 -1.46 24.73
N GLN A 206 1.74 -0.25 24.97
CA GLN A 206 0.94 0.97 24.97
C GLN A 206 1.13 1.69 23.64
N VAL A 207 0.03 1.97 22.94
CA VAL A 207 0.03 2.80 21.74
C VAL A 207 -0.79 4.06 22.01
N ALA A 208 -0.20 5.22 21.79
CA ALA A 208 -0.85 6.51 21.97
C ALA A 208 -0.80 7.32 20.66
N ILE A 209 -1.92 7.96 20.31
CA ILE A 209 -2.01 8.89 19.20
C ILE A 209 -1.98 10.32 19.75
N LEU A 210 -1.02 11.11 19.28
CA LEU A 210 -0.93 12.54 19.58
C LEU A 210 -1.38 13.35 18.37
N TYR A 211 -2.43 14.14 18.55
CA TYR A 211 -2.93 15.02 17.52
C TYR A 211 -3.03 16.47 18.02
N ARG A 212 -2.61 17.43 17.19
CA ARG A 212 -2.52 18.86 17.58
C ARG A 212 -3.85 19.59 17.72
N ARG A 213 -4.95 18.97 17.31
CA ARG A 213 -6.30 19.55 17.35
C ARG A 213 -7.26 18.60 18.05
N THR A 214 -8.56 18.89 18.01
CA THR A 214 -9.58 18.02 18.59
C THR A 214 -9.84 16.79 17.73
N ARG A 215 -10.44 15.76 18.34
CA ARG A 215 -10.88 14.54 17.64
C ARG A 215 -11.79 14.86 16.44
N ALA A 216 -12.69 15.83 16.57
CA ALA A 216 -13.62 16.23 15.51
C ALA A 216 -12.91 16.83 14.27
N GLU A 217 -11.67 17.29 14.43
CA GLU A 217 -10.87 17.88 13.37
C GLU A 217 -9.85 16.89 12.78
N MET A 218 -9.84 15.62 13.22
CA MET A 218 -8.98 14.60 12.63
C MET A 218 -9.38 14.36 11.18
N PRO A 219 -8.43 14.41 10.22
CA PRO A 219 -8.72 14.21 8.80
C PRO A 219 -8.94 12.76 8.41
N ALA A 220 -8.65 11.80 9.31
CA ALA A 220 -8.94 10.39 9.07
C ALA A 220 -10.44 10.13 8.94
N ILE A 221 -10.80 9.09 8.19
CA ILE A 221 -12.20 8.69 8.01
C ILE A 221 -12.80 8.37 9.37
N GLY A 222 -13.96 8.94 9.68
CA GLY A 222 -14.56 8.91 11.03
C GLY A 222 -14.74 7.49 11.62
N HIS A 223 -15.08 6.49 10.80
CA HIS A 223 -15.20 5.12 11.27
C HIS A 223 -13.83 4.50 11.62
N GLU A 224 -12.75 4.86 10.93
CA GLU A 224 -11.40 4.37 11.24
C GLU A 224 -10.91 4.90 12.60
N ILE A 225 -11.27 6.14 12.94
CA ILE A 225 -10.98 6.70 14.26
C ILE A 225 -11.73 5.91 15.35
N LEU A 226 -13.01 5.62 15.12
CA LEU A 226 -13.83 4.82 16.05
C LEU A 226 -13.29 3.41 16.22
N GLU A 227 -12.80 2.82 15.15
CA GLU A 227 -12.17 1.50 15.18
C GLU A 227 -10.86 1.51 16.01
N ALA A 228 -10.00 2.50 15.76
CA ALA A 228 -8.75 2.65 16.50
C ALA A 228 -8.97 2.89 18.01
N GLU A 229 -10.06 3.57 18.41
CA GLU A 229 -10.41 3.76 19.82
C GLU A 229 -10.92 2.50 20.51
N LYS A 230 -11.48 1.56 19.75
CA LYS A 230 -11.96 0.27 20.27
C LYS A 230 -10.82 -0.75 20.45
N GLU A 231 -9.76 -0.62 19.66
CA GLU A 231 -8.53 -1.42 19.74
C GLU A 231 -7.65 -1.00 20.92
#